data_59f67b3746161e53fc21005e1840a788
#
_entry.id   59f67b3746161e53fc21005e1840a788
#
_cell.length_a   1.000
_cell.length_b   1.000
_cell.length_c   1.000
_cell.angle_alpha   90.00
_cell.angle_beta   90.00
_cell.angle_gamma   90.00
#
_symmetry.space_group_name_H-M   'P 1'
#
loop_
_entity.id
_entity.type
_entity.pdbx_description
1 polymer ?
#
loop_
_entity_poly.entity_id
_entity_poly.type
_entity_poly.pdbx_seq_one_letter_code
_entity_poly.pdbx_strand_id
1 'polypeptide(L)'
;MKFYIHTTGCKANQWDSYIIQEELINAGMKIANTLSQADLIVINACTVTEGADRDIRRFINRCRRLDHKGKIILVGCQPQAHQKDTFGVDLILSQNEKYFIKAFISENGNFIGDRDKIVLEEIPKNSSRFQIGKTRFFFKIQDGCN
;
A
#
# COMPACT_ATOMS: atom_id res chain seq x y z
N MET A 1 -7.77 5.54 15.06
CA MET A 1 -7.72 4.41 14.11
C MET A 1 -6.32 3.79 14.12
N LYS A 2 -6.25 2.47 13.97
CA LYS A 2 -4.99 1.72 13.82
C LYS A 2 -4.92 1.14 12.41
N PHE A 3 -3.72 1.12 11.83
CA PHE A 3 -3.51 0.55 10.51
C PHE A 3 -2.43 -0.54 10.52
N TYR A 4 -2.57 -1.47 9.59
CA TYR A 4 -1.59 -2.52 9.32
C TYR A 4 -1.19 -2.47 7.85
N ILE A 5 0.11 -2.53 7.54
CA ILE A 5 0.61 -2.57 6.17
C ILE A 5 1.18 -3.95 5.88
N HIS A 6 0.66 -4.59 4.84
CA HIS A 6 1.21 -5.81 4.27
C HIS A 6 1.91 -5.48 2.96
N THR A 7 3.21 -5.72 2.90
CA THR A 7 4.02 -5.43 1.72
C THR A 7 4.44 -6.73 1.05
N THR A 8 4.16 -6.85 -0.24
CA THR A 8 4.67 -7.94 -1.09
C THR A 8 5.53 -7.38 -2.20
N GLY A 9 6.57 -8.14 -2.60
CA GLY A 9 7.38 -7.82 -3.76
C GLY A 9 8.75 -7.22 -3.44
N CYS A 10 9.19 -6.29 -4.30
CA CYS A 10 10.57 -5.82 -4.34
C CYS A 10 10.90 -4.77 -3.26
N LYS A 11 12.18 -4.37 -3.20
CA LYS A 11 12.66 -3.35 -2.27
C LYS A 11 12.05 -1.96 -2.54
N ALA A 12 11.69 -1.66 -3.79
CA ALA A 12 10.98 -0.43 -4.13
C ALA A 12 9.61 -0.39 -3.43
N ASN A 13 8.86 -1.51 -3.42
CA ASN A 13 7.60 -1.59 -2.69
C ASN A 13 7.78 -1.43 -1.17
N GLN A 14 8.90 -1.90 -0.61
CA GLN A 14 9.20 -1.69 0.80
C GLN A 14 9.39 -0.20 1.11
N TRP A 15 10.10 0.52 0.25
CA TRP A 15 10.26 1.96 0.37
C TRP A 15 8.91 2.69 0.27
N ASP A 16 8.07 2.32 -0.71
CA ASP A 16 6.73 2.86 -0.85
C ASP A 16 5.89 2.66 0.41
N SER A 17 6.02 1.49 1.05
CA SER A 17 5.32 1.21 2.31
C SER A 17 5.76 2.12 3.45
N TYR A 18 7.02 2.56 3.49
CA TYR A 18 7.47 3.55 4.49
C TYR A 18 6.81 4.91 4.25
N ILE A 19 6.69 5.35 2.99
CA ILE A 19 5.98 6.60 2.66
C ILE A 19 4.50 6.51 3.06
N ILE A 20 3.83 5.42 2.69
CA ILE A 20 2.43 5.18 3.06
C ILE A 20 2.26 5.19 4.59
N GLN A 21 3.18 4.55 5.31
CA GLN A 21 3.17 4.53 6.77
C GLN A 21 3.29 5.93 7.36
N GLU A 22 4.19 6.75 6.81
CA GLU A 22 4.38 8.13 7.24
C GLU A 22 3.14 8.98 7.01
N GLU A 23 2.52 8.86 5.83
CA GLU A 23 1.27 9.55 5.50
C GLU A 23 0.13 9.19 6.46
N LEU A 24 -0.02 7.92 6.82
CA LEU A 24 -1.05 7.48 7.75
C LEU A 24 -0.78 7.95 9.19
N ILE A 25 0.49 7.99 9.61
CA ILE A 25 0.86 8.53 10.93
C ILE A 25 0.62 10.04 10.98
N ASN A 26 0.97 10.78 9.92
CA ASN A 26 0.70 12.21 9.80
C ASN A 26 -0.81 12.52 9.78
N ALA A 27 -1.63 11.57 9.34
CA ALA A 27 -3.09 11.62 9.47
C ALA A 27 -3.62 11.27 10.89
N GLY A 28 -2.73 11.09 11.87
CA GLY A 28 -3.09 10.79 13.26
C GLY A 28 -3.39 9.32 13.55
N MET A 29 -3.10 8.40 12.63
CA MET A 29 -3.30 6.97 12.82
C MET A 29 -2.11 6.31 13.54
N LYS A 30 -2.37 5.18 14.20
CA LYS A 30 -1.35 4.41 14.92
C LYS A 30 -1.11 3.07 14.23
N ILE A 31 0.13 2.57 14.29
CA ILE A 31 0.48 1.25 13.75
C ILE A 31 -0.18 0.17 14.62
N ALA A 32 -0.83 -0.80 13.97
CA ALA A 32 -1.31 -2.02 14.58
C ALA A 32 -0.22 -3.10 14.57
N ASN A 33 -0.03 -3.79 15.68
CA ASN A 33 0.96 -4.88 15.77
C ASN A 33 0.45 -6.18 15.13
N THR A 34 -0.88 -6.33 15.04
CA THR A 34 -1.54 -7.52 14.46
C THR A 34 -2.69 -7.12 13.57
N LEU A 35 -3.07 -8.01 12.65
CA LEU A 35 -4.22 -7.81 11.76
C LEU A 35 -5.52 -7.57 12.53
N SER A 36 -5.72 -8.30 13.63
CA SER A 36 -6.94 -8.20 14.45
C SER A 36 -7.10 -6.86 15.17
N GLN A 37 -6.02 -6.10 15.33
CA GLN A 37 -6.04 -4.77 15.97
C GLN A 37 -6.21 -3.63 14.97
N ALA A 38 -6.15 -3.92 13.68
CA ALA A 38 -6.21 -2.91 12.64
C ALA A 38 -7.66 -2.52 12.33
N ASP A 39 -7.91 -1.23 12.20
CA ASP A 39 -9.14 -0.68 11.64
C ASP A 39 -9.00 -0.52 10.10
N LEU A 40 -7.76 -0.39 9.63
CA LEU A 40 -7.39 -0.23 8.23
C LEU A 40 -6.27 -1.20 7.88
N ILE A 41 -6.42 -1.96 6.81
CA ILE A 41 -5.35 -2.80 6.23
C ILE A 41 -4.97 -2.23 4.88
N VAL A 42 -3.69 -1.91 4.69
CA VAL A 42 -3.13 -1.50 3.41
C VAL A 42 -2.29 -2.65 2.85
N ILE A 43 -2.61 -3.10 1.65
CA ILE A 43 -1.87 -4.13 0.93
C ILE A 43 -1.09 -3.44 -0.19
N ASN A 44 0.21 -3.30 -0.01
CA ASN A 44 1.10 -2.77 -1.05
C ASN A 44 1.65 -3.94 -1.87
N ALA A 45 1.13 -4.09 -3.08
CA ALA A 45 1.30 -5.28 -3.89
C ALA A 45 2.12 -5.04 -5.16
N CYS A 46 2.95 -6.03 -5.51
CA CYS A 46 3.73 -6.08 -6.75
C CYS A 46 3.12 -7.10 -7.72
N THR A 47 3.25 -6.83 -9.04
CA THR A 47 2.68 -7.69 -10.11
C THR A 47 3.71 -8.51 -10.88
N VAL A 48 4.97 -8.48 -10.48
CA VAL A 48 6.07 -9.03 -11.30
C VAL A 48 6.01 -10.55 -11.44
N THR A 49 5.21 -11.26 -10.62
CA THR A 49 5.12 -12.72 -10.69
C THR A 49 3.67 -13.20 -10.57
N GLU A 50 3.32 -14.27 -11.31
CA GLU A 50 2.02 -14.97 -11.16
C GLU A 50 1.74 -15.44 -9.73
N GLY A 51 2.79 -15.65 -8.93
CA GLY A 51 2.69 -15.98 -7.51
C GLY A 51 2.14 -14.83 -6.67
N ALA A 52 2.40 -13.58 -7.06
CA ALA A 52 2.00 -12.40 -6.29
C ALA A 52 0.47 -12.30 -6.16
N ASP A 53 -0.28 -12.56 -7.22
CA ASP A 53 -1.74 -12.53 -7.19
C ASP A 53 -2.33 -13.57 -6.24
N ARG A 54 -1.75 -14.78 -6.23
CA ARG A 54 -2.16 -15.84 -5.30
C ARG A 54 -1.90 -15.45 -3.85
N ASP A 55 -0.76 -14.83 -3.58
CA ASP A 55 -0.39 -14.41 -2.23
C ASP A 55 -1.29 -13.27 -1.73
N ILE A 56 -1.64 -12.31 -2.60
CA ILE A 56 -2.60 -11.26 -2.29
C ILE A 56 -3.98 -11.86 -1.97
N ARG A 57 -4.51 -12.75 -2.82
CA ARG A 57 -5.80 -13.41 -2.57
C ARG A 57 -5.79 -14.21 -1.27
N ARG A 58 -4.69 -14.94 -0.97
CA ARG A 58 -4.54 -15.68 0.30
C ARG A 58 -4.54 -14.73 1.49
N PHE A 59 -3.84 -13.60 1.37
CA PHE A 59 -3.79 -12.61 2.44
C PHE A 59 -5.17 -11.96 2.69
N ILE A 60 -5.88 -11.53 1.65
CA ILE A 60 -7.23 -10.99 1.75
C ILE A 60 -8.20 -12.00 2.39
N ASN A 61 -8.14 -13.27 1.94
CA ASN A 61 -8.96 -14.33 2.52
C ASN A 61 -8.62 -14.56 4.00
N ARG A 62 -7.35 -14.42 4.39
CA ARG A 62 -6.94 -14.47 5.80
C ARG A 62 -7.55 -13.34 6.60
N CYS A 63 -7.51 -12.10 6.09
CA CYS A 63 -8.13 -10.95 6.75
C CYS A 63 -9.63 -11.19 6.99
N ARG A 64 -10.34 -11.72 6.00
CA ARG A 64 -11.77 -12.03 6.10
C ARG A 64 -12.07 -13.14 7.09
N ARG A 65 -11.25 -14.20 7.14
CA ARG A 65 -11.41 -15.30 8.12
C ARG A 65 -11.22 -14.83 9.57
N LEU A 66 -10.41 -13.78 9.78
CA LEU A 66 -10.23 -13.16 11.09
C LEU A 66 -11.38 -12.20 11.46
N ASP A 67 -12.47 -12.23 10.70
CA ASP A 67 -13.65 -11.34 10.85
C ASP A 67 -13.24 -9.86 10.89
N HIS A 68 -12.22 -9.52 10.08
CA HIS A 68 -11.75 -8.14 9.96
C HIS A 68 -12.87 -7.28 9.35
N LYS A 69 -13.45 -6.40 10.16
CA LYS A 69 -14.54 -5.48 9.77
C LYS A 69 -14.03 -4.13 9.28
N GLY A 70 -12.72 -3.91 9.39
CA GLY A 70 -12.07 -2.69 8.93
C GLY A 70 -11.89 -2.65 7.42
N LYS A 71 -11.51 -1.49 6.94
CA LYS A 71 -11.28 -1.21 5.52
C LYS A 71 -10.03 -1.91 5.01
N ILE A 72 -10.10 -2.46 3.80
CA ILE A 72 -8.96 -3.05 3.09
C ILE A 72 -8.68 -2.20 1.85
N ILE A 73 -7.47 -1.65 1.76
CA ILE A 73 -6.98 -0.84 0.63
C ILE A 73 -5.89 -1.63 -0.09
N LEU A 74 -6.03 -1.79 -1.40
CA LEU A 74 -5.01 -2.37 -2.27
C LEU A 74 -4.30 -1.25 -3.02
N VAL A 75 -2.97 -1.22 -2.95
CA VAL A 75 -2.14 -0.19 -3.60
C VAL A 75 -0.96 -0.83 -4.32
N GLY A 76 -0.34 -0.09 -5.23
CA GLY A 76 0.92 -0.48 -5.88
C GLY A 76 0.79 -0.81 -7.36
N CYS A 77 1.74 -1.60 -7.88
CA CYS A 77 1.79 -1.93 -9.31
C CYS A 77 0.67 -2.89 -9.73
N GLN A 78 0.24 -3.77 -8.84
CA GLN A 78 -0.72 -4.82 -9.14
C GLN A 78 -2.08 -4.27 -9.59
N PRO A 79 -2.73 -3.33 -8.90
CA PRO A 79 -4.00 -2.76 -9.34
C PRO A 79 -3.95 -2.18 -10.76
N GLN A 80 -2.82 -1.62 -11.13
CA GLN A 80 -2.64 -0.99 -12.43
C GLN A 80 -2.48 -2.00 -13.58
N ALA A 81 -1.92 -3.18 -13.30
CA ALA A 81 -1.79 -4.25 -14.28
C ALA A 81 -3.09 -5.04 -14.48
N HIS A 82 -3.92 -5.17 -13.44
CA HIS A 82 -5.14 -5.98 -13.42
C HIS A 82 -6.38 -5.14 -13.07
N GLN A 83 -6.65 -4.09 -13.84
CA GLN A 83 -7.72 -3.11 -13.60
C GLN A 83 -9.13 -3.69 -13.38
N LYS A 84 -9.39 -4.91 -13.86
CA LYS A 84 -10.69 -5.56 -13.77
C LYS A 84 -10.90 -6.39 -12.49
N ASP A 85 -9.82 -6.73 -11.78
CA ASP A 85 -9.90 -7.59 -10.61
C ASP A 85 -9.82 -6.76 -9.32
N THR A 86 -10.94 -6.57 -8.69
CA THR A 86 -11.02 -5.80 -7.42
C THR A 86 -10.57 -6.60 -6.21
N PHE A 87 -10.29 -7.90 -6.34
CA PHE A 87 -9.99 -8.81 -5.21
C PHE A 87 -11.01 -8.72 -4.06
N GLY A 88 -12.09 -7.96 -4.26
CA GLY A 88 -13.11 -7.68 -3.25
C GLY A 88 -12.58 -6.83 -2.08
N VAL A 89 -11.64 -5.94 -2.31
CA VAL A 89 -11.21 -4.92 -1.36
C VAL A 89 -12.09 -3.66 -1.46
N ASP A 90 -12.04 -2.80 -0.44
CA ASP A 90 -12.92 -1.63 -0.35
C ASP A 90 -12.42 -0.47 -1.20
N LEU A 91 -11.10 -0.37 -1.38
CA LEU A 91 -10.46 0.71 -2.12
C LEU A 91 -9.24 0.20 -2.88
N ILE A 92 -9.08 0.66 -4.10
CA ILE A 92 -7.90 0.42 -4.94
C ILE A 92 -7.29 1.77 -5.34
N LEU A 93 -5.99 1.93 -5.06
CA LEU A 93 -5.20 3.09 -5.46
C LEU A 93 -4.07 2.66 -6.38
N SER A 94 -3.83 3.41 -7.45
CA SER A 94 -2.72 3.15 -8.36
C SER A 94 -1.37 3.60 -7.77
N GLN A 95 -0.35 3.50 -8.61
CA GLN A 95 1.02 3.83 -8.25
C GLN A 95 1.18 5.31 -7.82
N ASN A 96 0.34 6.22 -8.33
CA ASN A 96 0.41 7.64 -8.03
C ASN A 96 -0.37 7.99 -6.76
N GLU A 97 -1.62 7.52 -6.68
CA GLU A 97 -2.53 7.85 -5.60
C GLU A 97 -2.11 7.27 -4.26
N LYS A 98 -1.31 6.18 -4.25
CA LYS A 98 -0.84 5.54 -3.01
C LYS A 98 -0.06 6.47 -2.08
N TYR A 99 0.63 7.47 -2.63
CA TYR A 99 1.39 8.43 -1.83
C TYR A 99 0.52 9.51 -1.17
N PHE A 100 -0.73 9.62 -1.60
CA PHE A 100 -1.73 10.52 -1.06
C PHE A 100 -2.87 9.78 -0.36
N ILE A 101 -2.59 8.58 0.14
CA ILE A 101 -3.57 7.64 0.70
C ILE A 101 -4.49 8.30 1.75
N LYS A 102 -3.99 9.27 2.52
CA LYS A 102 -4.79 9.98 3.52
C LYS A 102 -6.02 10.69 2.94
N ALA A 103 -5.93 11.16 1.68
CA ALA A 103 -7.04 11.83 1.00
C ALA A 103 -8.15 10.85 0.61
N PHE A 104 -7.83 9.56 0.51
CA PHE A 104 -8.73 8.52 0.04
C PHE A 104 -9.23 7.58 1.16
N ILE A 105 -8.83 7.80 2.43
CA ILE A 105 -9.20 6.88 3.54
C ILE A 105 -10.72 6.75 3.68
N SER A 106 -11.48 7.81 3.44
CA SER A 106 -12.95 7.83 3.50
C SER A 106 -13.64 7.35 2.22
N GLU A 107 -12.89 7.23 1.12
CA GLU A 107 -13.44 6.87 -0.18
C GLU A 107 -13.50 5.34 -0.36
N ASN A 108 -14.40 4.87 -1.24
CA ASN A 108 -14.48 3.49 -1.69
C ASN A 108 -14.44 3.45 -3.21
N GLY A 109 -13.94 2.35 -3.77
CA GLY A 109 -13.90 2.14 -5.21
C GLY A 109 -12.50 2.06 -5.79
N ASN A 110 -12.36 2.34 -7.08
CA ASN A 110 -11.11 2.22 -7.82
C ASN A 110 -10.65 3.59 -8.30
N PHE A 111 -9.52 4.04 -7.78
CA PHE A 111 -8.85 5.26 -8.21
C PHE A 111 -7.55 4.86 -8.91
N ILE A 112 -7.63 4.63 -10.21
CA ILE A 112 -6.52 4.23 -11.07
C ILE A 112 -6.27 5.36 -12.04
N GLY A 113 -5.37 6.27 -11.65
CA GLY A 113 -4.98 7.42 -12.46
C GLY A 113 -4.05 7.06 -13.63
N ASP A 114 -3.82 8.03 -14.49
CA ASP A 114 -2.95 7.90 -15.66
C ASP A 114 -1.47 7.87 -15.23
N ARG A 115 -0.70 6.92 -15.79
CA ARG A 115 0.73 6.74 -15.44
C ARG A 115 1.60 7.97 -15.69
N ASP A 116 1.19 8.79 -16.65
CA ASP A 116 2.02 9.89 -17.14
C ASP A 116 1.96 11.17 -16.29
N LYS A 117 1.18 11.15 -15.18
CA LYS A 117 0.97 12.31 -14.31
C LYS A 117 1.63 12.20 -12.94
N ILE A 118 2.76 11.50 -12.82
CA ILE A 118 3.51 11.51 -11.55
C ILE A 118 4.24 12.86 -11.43
N VAL A 119 3.73 13.72 -10.59
CA VAL A 119 4.46 14.91 -10.15
C VAL A 119 5.40 14.48 -9.04
N LEU A 120 6.64 14.09 -9.40
CA LEU A 120 7.67 13.62 -8.47
C LEU A 120 7.98 14.63 -7.34
N GLU A 121 7.68 15.91 -7.55
CA GLU A 121 7.88 16.97 -6.57
C GLU A 121 6.92 16.88 -5.38
N GLU A 122 5.79 16.23 -5.53
CA GLU A 122 4.75 16.08 -4.50
C GLU A 122 4.92 14.82 -3.65
N ILE A 123 5.82 13.90 -4.03
CA ILE A 123 6.05 12.68 -3.24
C ILE A 123 6.74 13.06 -1.93
N PRO A 124 6.22 12.62 -0.77
CA PRO A 124 6.84 12.89 0.52
C PRO A 124 8.30 12.41 0.55
N LYS A 125 9.24 13.35 0.76
CA LYS A 125 10.69 13.08 0.61
C LYS A 125 11.34 12.42 1.85
N ASN A 126 10.61 12.27 2.97
CA ASN A 126 11.18 11.91 4.26
C ASN A 126 10.72 10.55 4.80
N SER A 127 11.09 9.45 4.12
CA SER A 127 10.91 8.09 4.67
C SER A 127 12.03 7.63 5.61
N SER A 128 13.03 8.47 5.89
CA SER A 128 14.20 8.10 6.70
C SER A 128 13.83 7.74 8.15
N ARG A 129 12.78 8.35 8.70
CA ARG A 129 12.33 8.15 10.09
C ARG A 129 12.03 6.69 10.43
N PHE A 130 11.47 5.92 9.50
CA PHE A 130 11.08 4.52 9.71
C PHE A 130 12.17 3.52 9.38
N GLN A 131 13.29 3.99 8.87
CA GLN A 131 14.48 3.17 8.61
C GLN A 131 15.48 3.21 9.76
N ILE A 132 15.25 4.05 10.78
CA ILE A 132 16.11 4.15 11.96
C ILE A 132 16.13 2.79 12.67
N GLY A 133 17.33 2.30 13.00
CA GLY A 133 17.51 0.98 13.63
C GLY A 133 17.56 -0.20 12.66
N LYS A 134 17.40 0.02 11.35
CA LYS A 134 17.63 -1.00 10.33
C LYS A 134 19.11 -1.05 9.94
N THR A 135 19.60 -2.26 9.67
CA THR A 135 20.98 -2.47 9.19
C THR A 135 21.21 -2.03 7.74
N ARG A 136 20.13 -1.77 7.01
CA ARG A 136 20.16 -1.31 5.61
C ARG A 136 19.15 -0.22 5.39
N PHE A 137 19.57 0.83 4.68
CA PHE A 137 18.70 1.89 4.18
C PHE A 137 18.35 1.63 2.72
N PHE A 138 17.11 1.93 2.34
CA PHE A 138 16.66 1.86 0.96
C PHE A 138 16.39 3.26 0.44
N PHE A 139 16.96 3.56 -0.73
CA PHE A 139 16.64 4.75 -1.49
C PHE A 139 16.04 4.32 -2.81
N LYS A 140 14.90 4.88 -3.15
CA LYS A 140 14.27 4.67 -4.45
C LYS A 140 14.84 5.68 -5.44
N ILE A 141 15.53 5.18 -6.46
CA ILE A 141 16.18 6.02 -7.49
C ILE A 141 15.37 6.08 -8.79
N GLN A 142 14.39 5.18 -8.95
CA GLN A 142 13.46 5.20 -10.09
C GLN A 142 12.13 4.57 -9.69
N ASP A 143 11.09 4.84 -10.46
CA ASP A 143 9.78 4.21 -10.37
C ASP A 143 9.54 3.31 -11.59
N GLY A 144 8.89 2.17 -11.35
CA GLY A 144 8.59 1.20 -12.40
C GLY A 144 9.68 0.14 -12.61
N CYS A 145 9.36 -0.80 -13.49
CA CYS A 145 10.27 -1.83 -13.99
C CYS A 145 10.40 -1.65 -15.51
N ASN A 146 11.59 -1.86 -16.04
CA ASN A 146 11.81 -1.92 -17.49
C ASN A 146 11.24 -3.21 -18.07
#